data_d11ee9f8f4874d9bf87f57f5af491a2c
#
_entry.id   d11ee9f8f4874d9bf87f57f5af491a2c
#
_cell.length_a   1.000
_cell.length_b   1.000
_cell.length_c   1.000
_cell.angle_alpha   90.00
_cell.angle_beta   90.00
_cell.angle_gamma   90.00
#
_symmetry.space_group_name_H-M   'P 1'
#
loop_
_entity.id
_entity.type
_entity.pdbx_description
1 polymer ?
#
loop_
_entity_poly.entity_id
_entity_poly.type
_entity_poly.pdbx_seq_one_letter_code
_entity_poly.pdbx_strand_id
1 'polypeptide(L)'
;MSATETAMSALERNWGMVDRALEDVDDVILRSQPNGQSNSIGWLLWHMSRVVDRFAHTWCQDAPQLWVKDSWHEKFGLDADPDDTGQGWSEDQVAGWQLPTKNLLVDYYDVVKAAAREHIQPLSASDLERQMSWGATIGLLLGVLVWDNCVHGGQIAYLRGYYKGMGWFV
;
A
#
# COMPACT_ATOMS: atom_id res chain seq x y z
N MET A 1 -4.18 -23.06 10.61
CA MET A 1 -4.05 -21.71 10.00
C MET A 1 -3.72 -21.94 8.53
N SER A 2 -4.55 -21.46 7.62
CA SER A 2 -4.30 -21.54 6.19
C SER A 2 -3.19 -20.57 5.76
N ALA A 3 -2.67 -20.72 4.53
CA ALA A 3 -1.70 -19.77 3.96
C ALA A 3 -2.29 -18.35 3.91
N THR A 4 -3.56 -18.23 3.53
CA THR A 4 -4.29 -16.97 3.46
C THR A 4 -4.45 -16.32 4.84
N GLU A 5 -4.85 -17.09 5.87
CA GLU A 5 -4.93 -16.60 7.25
C GLU A 5 -3.58 -16.10 7.75
N THR A 6 -2.48 -16.80 7.41
CA THR A 6 -1.12 -16.40 7.79
C THR A 6 -0.74 -15.09 7.12
N ALA A 7 -0.99 -14.96 5.82
CA ALA A 7 -0.72 -13.76 5.04
C ALA A 7 -1.53 -12.56 5.57
N MET A 8 -2.83 -12.74 5.79
CA MET A 8 -3.69 -11.70 6.35
C MET A 8 -3.26 -11.28 7.75
N SER A 9 -2.84 -12.22 8.61
CA SER A 9 -2.30 -11.89 9.93
C SER A 9 -1.05 -11.01 9.85
N ALA A 10 -0.17 -11.25 8.88
CA ALA A 10 1.02 -10.42 8.65
C ALA A 10 0.64 -9.01 8.15
N LEU A 11 -0.29 -8.94 7.19
CA LEU A 11 -0.80 -7.67 6.67
C LEU A 11 -1.47 -6.83 7.77
N GLU A 12 -2.35 -7.43 8.57
CA GLU A 12 -3.06 -6.73 9.67
C GLU A 12 -2.09 -6.19 10.73
N ARG A 13 -1.04 -6.94 11.06
CA ARG A 13 0.00 -6.47 12.00
C ARG A 13 0.78 -5.30 11.41
N ASN A 14 1.13 -5.38 10.14
CA ASN A 14 1.82 -4.30 9.44
C ASN A 14 0.93 -3.05 9.35
N TRP A 15 -0.33 -3.20 8.96
CA TRP A 15 -1.27 -2.08 8.87
C TRP A 15 -1.50 -1.42 10.23
N GLY A 16 -1.68 -2.21 11.30
CA GLY A 16 -1.81 -1.66 12.66
C GLY A 16 -0.54 -0.94 13.15
N MET A 17 0.65 -1.33 12.68
CA MET A 17 1.88 -0.60 12.92
C MET A 17 1.88 0.73 12.15
N VAL A 18 1.52 0.71 10.86
CA VAL A 18 1.44 1.91 10.02
C VAL A 18 0.40 2.89 10.57
N ASP A 19 -0.79 2.42 10.94
CA ASP A 19 -1.84 3.26 11.54
C ASP A 19 -1.29 4.02 12.76
N ARG A 20 -0.62 3.33 13.68
CA ARG A 20 0.03 3.97 14.85
C ARG A 20 1.16 4.93 14.46
N ALA A 21 1.96 4.57 13.45
CA ALA A 21 3.02 5.45 12.98
C ALA A 21 2.47 6.79 12.45
N LEU A 22 1.27 6.76 11.88
CA LEU A 22 0.61 7.93 11.31
C LEU A 22 -0.10 8.82 12.35
N GLU A 23 -0.38 8.36 13.57
CA GLU A 23 -1.19 9.10 14.56
C GLU A 23 -0.70 10.53 14.78
N ASP A 24 0.60 10.74 14.97
CA ASP A 24 1.21 12.02 15.29
C ASP A 24 2.07 12.62 14.14
N VAL A 25 1.95 12.07 12.94
CA VAL A 25 2.57 12.59 11.72
C VAL A 25 1.62 13.60 11.08
N ASP A 26 2.09 14.82 10.90
CA ASP A 26 1.38 15.88 10.18
C ASP A 26 1.71 15.88 8.68
N ASP A 27 1.03 16.74 7.91
CA ASP A 27 1.24 16.86 6.46
C ASP A 27 2.66 17.30 6.08
N VAL A 28 3.36 18.03 6.95
CA VAL A 28 4.74 18.46 6.69
C VAL A 28 5.69 17.28 6.77
N ILE A 29 5.60 16.50 7.84
CA ILE A 29 6.41 15.29 8.02
C ILE A 29 6.05 14.25 6.96
N LEU A 30 4.76 14.09 6.66
CA LEU A 30 4.27 13.13 5.68
C LEU A 30 4.86 13.36 4.29
N ARG A 31 5.11 14.61 3.90
CA ARG A 31 5.72 14.99 2.61
C ARG A 31 7.24 15.04 2.64
N SER A 32 7.84 15.06 3.83
CA SER A 32 9.29 15.24 3.97
C SER A 32 10.07 14.04 3.45
N GLN A 33 11.05 14.31 2.62
CA GLN A 33 12.06 13.34 2.16
C GLN A 33 13.31 13.50 3.02
N PRO A 34 13.85 12.43 3.66
CA PRO A 34 14.95 12.54 4.62
C PRO A 34 16.19 13.24 4.09
N ASN A 35 16.50 13.04 2.82
CA ASN A 35 17.70 13.59 2.14
C ASN A 35 17.39 14.29 0.83
N GLY A 36 16.12 14.59 0.58
CA GLY A 36 15.65 15.17 -0.68
C GLY A 36 15.60 14.19 -1.87
N GLN A 37 15.95 12.92 -1.67
CA GLN A 37 16.01 11.89 -2.72
C GLN A 37 15.30 10.59 -2.35
N SER A 38 15.00 10.38 -1.06
CA SER A 38 14.29 9.19 -0.59
C SER A 38 12.78 9.40 -0.66
N ASN A 39 12.02 8.31 -0.72
CA ASN A 39 10.57 8.38 -0.66
C ASN A 39 10.10 8.92 0.70
N SER A 40 9.06 9.74 0.67
CA SER A 40 8.37 10.25 1.86
C SER A 40 7.40 9.21 2.45
N ILE A 41 6.97 9.42 3.69
CA ILE A 41 5.93 8.59 4.32
C ILE A 41 4.66 8.56 3.45
N GLY A 42 4.24 9.70 2.91
CA GLY A 42 3.04 9.76 2.10
C GLY A 42 3.15 9.03 0.76
N TRP A 43 4.32 9.09 0.11
CA TRP A 43 4.56 8.32 -1.09
C TRP A 43 4.52 6.81 -0.80
N LEU A 44 5.16 6.36 0.28
CA LEU A 44 5.16 4.96 0.70
C LEU A 44 3.75 4.45 1.02
N LEU A 45 2.95 5.27 1.72
CA LEU A 45 1.56 4.92 2.04
C LEU A 45 0.70 4.79 0.79
N TRP A 46 0.83 5.72 -0.16
CA TRP A 46 0.15 5.65 -1.45
C TRP A 46 0.58 4.41 -2.24
N HIS A 47 1.88 4.17 -2.37
CA HIS A 47 2.41 3.01 -3.08
C HIS A 47 1.86 1.69 -2.53
N MET A 48 1.94 1.49 -1.21
CA MET A 48 1.38 0.32 -0.53
C MET A 48 -0.12 0.15 -0.84
N SER A 49 -0.88 1.26 -0.80
CA SER A 49 -2.32 1.24 -1.08
C SER A 49 -2.60 0.83 -2.52
N ARG A 50 -1.83 1.34 -3.48
CA ARG A 50 -1.93 0.96 -4.90
C ARG A 50 -1.65 -0.53 -5.12
N VAL A 51 -0.61 -1.08 -4.45
CA VAL A 51 -0.27 -2.51 -4.55
C VAL A 51 -1.38 -3.39 -3.96
N VAL A 52 -1.96 -2.98 -2.83
CA VAL A 52 -3.10 -3.69 -2.22
C VAL A 52 -4.33 -3.65 -3.14
N ASP A 53 -4.69 -2.49 -3.68
CA ASP A 53 -5.82 -2.30 -4.59
C ASP A 53 -5.68 -3.17 -5.85
N ARG A 54 -4.49 -3.15 -6.46
CA ARG A 54 -4.17 -3.97 -7.63
C ARG A 54 -4.31 -5.47 -7.33
N PHE A 55 -3.79 -5.92 -6.18
CA PHE A 55 -3.89 -7.32 -5.79
C PHE A 55 -5.36 -7.72 -5.56
N ALA A 56 -6.07 -6.96 -4.73
CA ALA A 56 -7.42 -7.29 -4.29
C ALA A 56 -8.42 -7.31 -5.47
N HIS A 57 -8.30 -6.38 -6.40
CA HIS A 57 -9.25 -6.25 -7.51
C HIS A 57 -8.74 -6.90 -8.79
N THR A 58 -7.60 -6.45 -9.35
CA THR A 58 -7.14 -6.94 -10.65
C THR A 58 -6.77 -8.42 -10.58
N TRP A 59 -5.96 -8.83 -9.60
CA TRP A 59 -5.45 -10.20 -9.57
C TRP A 59 -6.39 -11.19 -8.91
N CYS A 60 -7.08 -10.81 -7.84
CA CYS A 60 -8.03 -11.71 -7.17
C CYS A 60 -9.36 -11.83 -7.93
N GLN A 61 -9.94 -10.73 -8.40
CA GLN A 61 -11.31 -10.63 -8.88
C GLN A 61 -11.46 -10.42 -10.40
N ASP A 62 -10.33 -10.15 -11.12
CA ASP A 62 -10.37 -9.72 -12.53
C ASP A 62 -11.31 -8.50 -12.73
N ALA A 63 -11.22 -7.55 -11.79
CA ALA A 63 -12.11 -6.40 -11.70
C ALA A 63 -11.31 -5.09 -11.69
N PRO A 64 -11.94 -3.97 -12.08
CA PRO A 64 -11.31 -2.65 -12.00
C PRO A 64 -10.95 -2.29 -10.56
N GLN A 65 -9.74 -1.74 -10.37
CA GLN A 65 -9.27 -1.20 -9.11
C GLN A 65 -10.14 -0.02 -8.65
N LEU A 66 -10.25 0.18 -7.34
CA LEU A 66 -10.90 1.36 -6.74
C LEU A 66 -10.27 2.66 -7.25
N TRP A 67 -8.96 2.62 -7.53
CA TRP A 67 -8.21 3.71 -8.14
C TRP A 67 -8.89 4.33 -9.34
N VAL A 68 -9.38 3.48 -10.26
CA VAL A 68 -10.09 3.91 -11.47
C VAL A 68 -11.60 3.97 -11.24
N LYS A 69 -12.19 2.92 -10.66
CA LYS A 69 -13.63 2.76 -10.49
C LYS A 69 -14.27 3.89 -9.67
N ASP A 70 -13.59 4.31 -8.59
CA ASP A 70 -14.10 5.30 -7.64
C ASP A 70 -13.37 6.67 -7.79
N SER A 71 -12.71 6.88 -8.94
CA SER A 71 -12.01 8.12 -9.30
C SER A 71 -11.00 8.59 -8.24
N TRP A 72 -10.32 7.65 -7.56
CA TRP A 72 -9.28 8.04 -6.61
C TRP A 72 -8.12 8.75 -7.30
N HIS A 73 -7.78 8.34 -8.53
CA HIS A 73 -6.75 8.99 -9.35
C HIS A 73 -6.98 10.51 -9.49
N GLU A 74 -8.21 10.95 -9.71
CA GLU A 74 -8.55 12.37 -9.82
C GLU A 74 -8.27 13.12 -8.52
N LYS A 75 -8.64 12.52 -7.37
CA LYS A 75 -8.41 13.11 -6.04
C LYS A 75 -6.91 13.25 -5.73
N PHE A 76 -6.08 12.33 -6.29
CA PHE A 76 -4.64 12.31 -6.12
C PHE A 76 -3.89 13.14 -7.19
N GLY A 77 -4.60 13.67 -8.19
CA GLY A 77 -4.00 14.43 -9.29
C GLY A 77 -3.08 13.59 -10.18
N LEU A 78 -3.38 12.31 -10.33
CA LEU A 78 -2.65 11.34 -11.14
C LEU A 78 -3.54 10.77 -12.24
N ASP A 79 -2.92 10.06 -13.18
CA ASP A 79 -3.63 9.42 -14.27
C ASP A 79 -4.44 8.18 -13.80
N ALA A 80 -5.46 7.83 -14.57
CA ALA A 80 -6.29 6.64 -14.36
C ALA A 80 -5.56 5.33 -14.78
N ASP A 81 -4.24 5.29 -14.62
CA ASP A 81 -3.44 4.12 -14.98
C ASP A 81 -3.50 3.08 -13.84
N PRO A 82 -4.08 1.89 -14.10
CA PRO A 82 -4.14 0.82 -13.11
C PRO A 82 -2.77 0.19 -12.83
N ASP A 83 -1.79 0.36 -13.71
CA ASP A 83 -0.46 -0.20 -13.57
C ASP A 83 0.52 0.74 -12.88
N ASP A 84 0.22 2.03 -12.81
CA ASP A 84 1.03 2.99 -12.07
C ASP A 84 0.85 2.82 -10.56
N THR A 85 1.87 2.30 -9.93
CA THR A 85 2.01 2.19 -8.47
C THR A 85 3.14 3.09 -7.93
N GLY A 86 3.76 3.89 -8.78
CA GLY A 86 4.97 4.64 -8.45
C GLY A 86 6.26 3.84 -8.58
N GLN A 87 6.17 2.54 -8.86
CA GLN A 87 7.36 1.72 -9.09
C GLN A 87 8.09 2.19 -10.34
N GLY A 88 9.38 2.54 -10.18
CA GLY A 88 10.20 3.05 -11.28
C GLY A 88 10.05 4.55 -11.55
N TRP A 89 9.33 5.29 -10.72
CA TRP A 89 9.32 6.74 -10.81
C TRP A 89 10.71 7.32 -10.61
N SER A 90 11.06 8.30 -11.44
CA SER A 90 12.30 9.08 -11.29
C SER A 90 12.20 10.03 -10.09
N GLU A 91 13.36 10.54 -9.65
CA GLU A 91 13.43 11.57 -8.61
C GLU A 91 12.58 12.81 -8.97
N ASP A 92 12.60 13.22 -10.24
CA ASP A 92 11.80 14.36 -10.72
C ASP A 92 10.30 14.10 -10.66
N GLN A 93 9.85 12.87 -10.94
CA GLN A 93 8.44 12.49 -10.83
C GLN A 93 8.00 12.51 -9.36
N VAL A 94 8.80 11.97 -8.47
CA VAL A 94 8.50 11.98 -7.01
C VAL A 94 8.49 13.42 -6.48
N ALA A 95 9.47 14.23 -6.84
CA ALA A 95 9.57 15.63 -6.40
C ALA A 95 8.47 16.53 -6.98
N GLY A 96 8.05 16.26 -8.21
CA GLY A 96 7.02 17.03 -8.91
C GLY A 96 5.59 16.69 -8.48
N TRP A 97 5.37 15.54 -7.86
CA TRP A 97 4.02 15.14 -7.46
C TRP A 97 3.52 15.95 -6.24
N GLN A 98 2.37 16.57 -6.43
CA GLN A 98 1.67 17.27 -5.35
C GLN A 98 1.00 16.25 -4.42
N LEU A 99 1.78 15.74 -3.46
CA LEU A 99 1.30 14.73 -2.52
C LEU A 99 0.02 15.22 -1.81
N PRO A 100 -1.05 14.43 -1.78
CA PRO A 100 -2.30 14.80 -1.11
C PRO A 100 -2.15 15.01 0.40
N THR A 101 -3.22 15.47 1.04
CA THR A 101 -3.27 15.55 2.50
C THR A 101 -3.24 14.17 3.14
N LYS A 102 -2.78 14.10 4.40
CA LYS A 102 -2.81 12.89 5.22
C LYS A 102 -4.19 12.23 5.21
N ASN A 103 -5.25 13.01 5.38
CA ASN A 103 -6.61 12.46 5.44
C ASN A 103 -6.97 11.73 4.15
N LEU A 104 -6.68 12.32 2.99
CA LEU A 104 -6.99 11.69 1.70
C LEU A 104 -6.19 10.40 1.47
N LEU A 105 -4.92 10.38 1.89
CA LEU A 105 -4.09 9.19 1.83
C LEU A 105 -4.61 8.07 2.75
N VAL A 106 -5.01 8.41 3.97
CA VAL A 106 -5.58 7.45 4.94
C VAL A 106 -6.93 6.94 4.46
N ASP A 107 -7.80 7.81 3.92
CA ASP A 107 -9.10 7.39 3.36
C ASP A 107 -8.93 6.34 2.25
N TYR A 108 -7.98 6.54 1.33
CA TYR A 108 -7.70 5.54 0.29
C TYR A 108 -7.10 4.26 0.87
N TYR A 109 -6.16 4.39 1.80
CA TYR A 109 -5.55 3.24 2.51
C TYR A 109 -6.60 2.41 3.24
N ASP A 110 -7.57 3.03 3.89
CA ASP A 110 -8.62 2.33 4.63
C ASP A 110 -9.58 1.56 3.70
N VAL A 111 -9.98 2.16 2.57
CA VAL A 111 -10.87 1.47 1.62
C VAL A 111 -10.17 0.28 0.95
N VAL A 112 -8.88 0.38 0.64
CA VAL A 112 -8.15 -0.76 0.07
C VAL A 112 -7.87 -1.86 1.10
N LYS A 113 -7.64 -1.52 2.38
CA LYS A 113 -7.57 -2.52 3.47
C LYS A 113 -8.89 -3.28 3.61
N ALA A 114 -10.02 -2.57 3.51
CA ALA A 114 -11.35 -3.20 3.55
C ALA A 114 -11.55 -4.16 2.37
N ALA A 115 -11.20 -3.74 1.15
CA ALA A 115 -11.25 -4.60 -0.03
C ALA A 115 -10.33 -5.82 0.08
N ALA A 116 -9.14 -5.67 0.66
CA ALA A 116 -8.24 -6.79 0.90
C ALA A 116 -8.85 -7.82 1.86
N ARG A 117 -9.49 -7.38 2.94
CA ARG A 117 -10.20 -8.29 3.85
C ARG A 117 -11.33 -9.02 3.14
N GLU A 118 -12.10 -8.33 2.31
CA GLU A 118 -13.22 -8.89 1.56
C GLU A 118 -12.76 -9.93 0.52
N HIS A 119 -11.70 -9.62 -0.24
CA HIS A 119 -11.32 -10.39 -1.42
C HIS A 119 -10.17 -11.37 -1.21
N ILE A 120 -9.29 -11.11 -0.24
CA ILE A 120 -8.13 -11.97 0.03
C ILE A 120 -8.43 -13.00 1.12
N GLN A 121 -9.08 -12.58 2.20
CA GLN A 121 -9.34 -13.46 3.34
C GLN A 121 -10.09 -14.75 2.97
N PRO A 122 -11.10 -14.77 2.06
CA PRO A 122 -11.84 -15.98 1.70
C PRO A 122 -11.12 -16.88 0.70
N LEU A 123 -9.96 -16.52 0.15
CA LEU A 123 -9.26 -17.33 -0.86
C LEU A 123 -8.92 -18.71 -0.32
N SER A 124 -9.35 -19.74 -1.06
CA SER A 124 -9.02 -21.13 -0.80
C SER A 124 -7.63 -21.52 -1.31
N ALA A 125 -7.16 -22.72 -0.97
CA ALA A 125 -5.92 -23.26 -1.52
C ALA A 125 -5.95 -23.36 -3.05
N SER A 126 -7.08 -23.74 -3.64
CA SER A 126 -7.24 -23.78 -5.10
C SER A 126 -7.22 -22.42 -5.76
N ASP A 127 -7.74 -21.38 -5.09
CA ASP A 127 -7.63 -20.01 -5.60
C ASP A 127 -6.18 -19.53 -5.62
N LEU A 128 -5.39 -19.91 -4.61
CA LEU A 128 -3.96 -19.57 -4.56
C LEU A 128 -3.14 -20.27 -5.65
N GLU A 129 -3.59 -21.41 -6.17
CA GLU A 129 -2.95 -22.12 -7.29
C GLU A 129 -3.35 -21.56 -8.67
N ARG A 130 -4.37 -20.72 -8.75
CA ARG A 130 -4.80 -20.11 -10.01
C ARG A 130 -3.67 -19.30 -10.63
N GLN A 131 -3.38 -19.59 -11.92
CA GLN A 131 -2.32 -18.91 -12.66
C GLN A 131 -2.82 -17.69 -13.40
N MET A 132 -2.04 -16.65 -13.38
CA MET A 132 -2.18 -15.49 -14.26
C MET A 132 -1.65 -15.81 -15.66
N SER A 133 -2.04 -15.03 -16.66
CA SER A 133 -1.62 -15.22 -18.06
C SER A 133 -0.10 -15.22 -18.28
N TRP A 134 0.66 -14.59 -17.37
CA TRP A 134 2.14 -14.56 -17.40
C TRP A 134 2.80 -15.62 -16.51
N GLY A 135 2.05 -16.59 -15.99
CA GLY A 135 2.55 -17.77 -15.31
C GLY A 135 2.71 -17.67 -13.80
N ALA A 136 2.59 -16.50 -13.18
CA ALA A 136 2.59 -16.37 -11.72
C ALA A 136 1.28 -16.92 -11.12
N THR A 137 1.35 -17.55 -9.95
CA THR A 137 0.14 -17.93 -9.20
C THR A 137 -0.33 -16.82 -8.26
N ILE A 138 -1.63 -16.82 -7.92
CA ILE A 138 -2.17 -15.89 -6.91
C ILE A 138 -1.44 -16.05 -5.58
N GLY A 139 -1.06 -17.27 -5.18
CA GLY A 139 -0.31 -17.51 -3.96
C GLY A 139 1.09 -16.86 -3.96
N LEU A 140 1.80 -16.92 -5.11
CA LEU A 140 3.06 -16.21 -5.27
C LEU A 140 2.88 -14.70 -5.15
N LEU A 141 1.86 -14.16 -5.81
CA LEU A 141 1.55 -12.72 -5.78
C LEU A 141 1.09 -12.26 -4.39
N LEU A 142 0.40 -13.12 -3.63
CA LEU A 142 0.07 -12.85 -2.23
C LEU A 142 1.33 -12.75 -1.37
N GLY A 143 2.32 -13.62 -1.62
CA GLY A 143 3.63 -13.52 -0.97
C GLY A 143 4.34 -12.20 -1.29
N VAL A 144 4.29 -11.77 -2.55
CA VAL A 144 4.84 -10.46 -2.98
C VAL A 144 4.11 -9.30 -2.30
N LEU A 145 2.78 -9.34 -2.23
CA LEU A 145 1.98 -8.32 -1.52
C LEU A 145 2.39 -8.19 -0.05
N VAL A 146 2.51 -9.33 0.67
CA VAL A 146 2.91 -9.33 2.08
C VAL A 146 4.31 -8.76 2.25
N TRP A 147 5.26 -9.18 1.40
CA TRP A 147 6.63 -8.68 1.42
C TRP A 147 6.68 -7.17 1.17
N ASP A 148 6.03 -6.70 0.12
CA ASP A 148 5.97 -5.27 -0.25
C ASP A 148 5.42 -4.42 0.89
N ASN A 149 4.27 -4.81 1.43
CA ASN A 149 3.65 -4.08 2.53
C ASN A 149 4.51 -4.07 3.79
N CYS A 150 5.15 -5.19 4.16
CA CYS A 150 6.03 -5.25 5.33
C CYS A 150 7.30 -4.40 5.15
N VAL A 151 7.88 -4.38 3.95
CA VAL A 151 9.06 -3.55 3.64
C VAL A 151 8.70 -2.06 3.77
N HIS A 152 7.64 -1.63 3.11
CA HIS A 152 7.25 -0.22 3.08
C HIS A 152 6.63 0.24 4.40
N GLY A 153 5.88 -0.61 5.09
CA GLY A 153 5.44 -0.33 6.47
C GLY A 153 6.61 -0.15 7.43
N GLY A 154 7.65 -0.98 7.31
CA GLY A 154 8.89 -0.81 8.08
C GLY A 154 9.63 0.50 7.76
N GLN A 155 9.63 0.93 6.50
CA GLN A 155 10.18 2.23 6.11
C GLN A 155 9.36 3.40 6.69
N ILE A 156 8.03 3.33 6.68
CA ILE A 156 7.15 4.33 7.32
C ILE A 156 7.46 4.41 8.82
N ALA A 157 7.57 3.27 9.49
CA ALA A 157 7.89 3.19 10.92
C ALA A 157 9.26 3.81 11.24
N TYR A 158 10.26 3.50 10.41
CA TYR A 158 11.60 4.07 10.53
C TYR A 158 11.58 5.60 10.35
N LEU A 159 10.92 6.09 9.29
CA LEU A 159 10.82 7.53 9.01
C LEU A 159 10.07 8.28 10.10
N ARG A 160 8.99 7.68 10.64
CA ARG A 160 8.29 8.26 11.80
C ARG A 160 9.27 8.39 12.97
N GLY A 161 10.06 7.35 13.28
CA GLY A 161 11.09 7.41 14.31
C GLY A 161 12.18 8.45 14.03
N TYR A 162 12.58 8.59 12.78
CA TYR A 162 13.56 9.59 12.34
C TYR A 162 13.08 11.04 12.60
N TYR A 163 11.82 11.34 12.31
CA TYR A 163 11.29 12.70 12.47
C TYR A 163 10.76 13.01 13.88
N LYS A 164 10.22 12.02 14.59
CA LYS A 164 9.50 12.22 15.86
C LYS A 164 10.18 11.59 17.07
N GLY A 165 11.26 10.84 16.85
CA GLY A 165 11.96 10.11 17.89
C GLY A 165 11.42 8.72 18.20
N MET A 166 12.08 8.02 19.12
CA MET A 166 11.76 6.65 19.55
C MET A 166 10.60 6.60 20.57
N GLY A 167 10.22 5.38 20.97
CA GLY A 167 9.32 5.16 22.10
C GLY A 167 7.81 5.11 21.76
N TRP A 168 7.45 5.07 20.48
CA TRP A 168 6.08 5.03 20.00
C TRP A 168 5.56 3.62 19.69
N PHE A 169 6.48 2.68 19.45
CA PHE A 169 6.19 1.30 19.08
C PHE A 169 6.77 0.34 20.13
N VAL A 170 6.13 0.25 21.26
CA VAL A 170 6.48 -0.70 22.35
C VAL A 170 5.25 -1.47 22.75
#